data_b41eab2347ddb182c00dd8d431b39a52
#
_entry.id   b41eab2347ddb182c00dd8d431b39a52
#
_cell.length_a   1.000
_cell.length_b   1.000
_cell.length_c   1.000
_cell.angle_alpha   90.00
_cell.angle_beta   90.00
_cell.angle_gamma   90.00
#
_symmetry.space_group_name_H-M   'P 1'
#
loop_
_entity.id
_entity.type
_entity.pdbx_description
1 polymer ?
#
loop_
_entity_poly.entity_id
_entity_poly.type
_entity_poly.pdbx_seq_one_letter_code
_entity_poly.pdbx_strand_id
1 'polypeptide(L)'
;MRHHLQNPKVKFYIGDVRDKRSVDGAMNGVDYVFHAAALKQVPSCEFFPTQAVRTNVLGTENVLDSAISHGVKNVVVLSTDKAAYPINAMGISKAMMEKVAIAKGRQLGAEGGTTICCTRYGNVMASRGSVIPLWVEQMKDGKSITVTDPNMTRFMMTLDDAVDLVIYAFQNGANGDLFVQKAPAATLDVLADALKGLYHTDTEVKVIGTRHGEKLYETLVTREEMAKAEDMGEYYRIPCDTRDLNYDKFFVEGNEEVSKIEDYHSHNTKRLDVEGMKQLLLKLDFIREDLNKGV
;
A
#
# COMPACT_ATOMS: atom_id res chain seq x y z
N MET A 1 -19.32 0.02 11.09
CA MET A 1 -18.33 0.95 11.69
C MET A 1 -18.96 1.74 12.85
N ARG A 2 -20.04 2.50 12.67
CA ARG A 2 -20.66 3.32 13.75
C ARG A 2 -21.06 2.51 14.98
N HIS A 3 -21.55 1.27 14.83
CA HIS A 3 -21.92 0.39 15.95
C HIS A 3 -20.71 -0.24 16.68
N HIS A 4 -19.53 -0.25 16.06
CA HIS A 4 -18.31 -0.81 16.67
C HIS A 4 -17.42 0.27 17.29
N LEU A 5 -17.50 1.53 16.81
CA LEU A 5 -16.72 2.65 17.30
C LEU A 5 -17.61 3.57 18.16
N GLN A 6 -17.93 3.14 19.39
CA GLN A 6 -18.72 3.95 20.34
C GLN A 6 -17.86 5.05 21.01
N ASN A 7 -17.17 5.85 20.21
CA ASN A 7 -16.33 6.92 20.70
C ASN A 7 -16.98 8.29 20.32
N PRO A 8 -17.33 9.15 21.29
CA PRO A 8 -17.98 10.44 21.04
C PRO A 8 -17.10 11.43 20.25
N LYS A 9 -15.79 11.21 20.18
CA LYS A 9 -14.87 12.00 19.34
C LYS A 9 -14.96 11.68 17.86
N VAL A 10 -15.56 10.53 17.50
CA VAL A 10 -15.66 10.09 16.09
C VAL A 10 -16.90 10.68 15.44
N LYS A 11 -16.70 11.43 14.37
CA LYS A 11 -17.75 11.96 13.51
C LYS A 11 -17.77 11.20 12.19
N PHE A 12 -18.94 10.85 11.70
CA PHE A 12 -19.13 10.13 10.45
C PHE A 12 -19.80 11.03 9.41
N TYR A 13 -19.13 11.16 8.27
CA TYR A 13 -19.66 11.85 7.10
C TYR A 13 -19.94 10.83 6.01
N ILE A 14 -21.07 10.98 5.31
CA ILE A 14 -21.37 10.22 4.11
C ILE A 14 -21.00 11.08 2.92
N GLY A 15 -20.15 10.55 2.06
CA GLY A 15 -19.68 11.27 0.90
C GLY A 15 -18.97 10.37 -0.10
N ASP A 16 -18.60 10.95 -1.23
CA ASP A 16 -17.87 10.30 -2.31
C ASP A 16 -16.70 11.20 -2.72
N VAL A 17 -15.50 10.65 -2.73
CA VAL A 17 -14.28 11.40 -3.12
C VAL A 17 -14.32 11.90 -4.58
N ARG A 18 -15.19 11.30 -5.42
CA ARG A 18 -15.41 11.74 -6.80
C ARG A 18 -16.22 13.05 -6.89
N ASP A 19 -16.88 13.44 -5.81
CA ASP A 19 -17.60 14.69 -5.67
C ASP A 19 -16.87 15.63 -4.70
N LYS A 20 -16.21 16.64 -5.24
CA LYS A 20 -15.45 17.60 -4.44
C LYS A 20 -16.30 18.29 -3.38
N ARG A 21 -17.56 18.61 -3.66
CA ARG A 21 -18.46 19.28 -2.70
C ARG A 21 -18.72 18.41 -1.47
N SER A 22 -18.83 17.09 -1.69
CA SER A 22 -18.98 16.10 -0.63
C SER A 22 -17.73 16.06 0.27
N VAL A 23 -16.52 16.19 -0.32
CA VAL A 23 -15.25 16.23 0.40
C VAL A 23 -15.09 17.54 1.16
N ASP A 24 -15.40 18.69 0.54
CA ASP A 24 -15.32 20.02 1.15
C ASP A 24 -16.08 20.11 2.49
N GLY A 25 -17.28 19.51 2.53
CA GLY A 25 -18.09 19.48 3.76
C GLY A 25 -17.44 18.76 4.94
N ALA A 26 -16.59 17.77 4.69
CA ALA A 26 -15.89 17.01 5.70
C ALA A 26 -14.54 17.65 6.12
N MET A 27 -13.99 18.59 5.33
CA MET A 27 -12.66 19.21 5.56
C MET A 27 -12.66 20.38 6.54
N ASN A 28 -13.83 20.90 6.93
CA ASN A 28 -13.90 22.05 7.84
C ASN A 28 -13.25 21.75 9.21
N GLY A 29 -12.19 22.51 9.55
CA GLY A 29 -11.47 22.39 10.81
C GLY A 29 -10.62 21.13 10.95
N VAL A 30 -10.24 20.51 9.82
CA VAL A 30 -9.35 19.35 9.78
C VAL A 30 -7.90 19.80 9.67
N ASP A 31 -7.05 19.28 10.54
CA ASP A 31 -5.59 19.52 10.54
C ASP A 31 -4.83 18.44 9.74
N TYR A 32 -5.27 17.18 9.80
CA TYR A 32 -4.56 16.03 9.22
C TYR A 32 -5.53 15.17 8.41
N VAL A 33 -5.11 14.77 7.23
CA VAL A 33 -5.89 13.89 6.35
C VAL A 33 -5.10 12.64 6.00
N PHE A 34 -5.67 11.47 6.32
CA PHE A 34 -5.22 10.20 5.76
C PHE A 34 -6.17 9.79 4.63
N HIS A 35 -5.71 9.89 3.40
CA HIS A 35 -6.51 9.54 2.23
C HIS A 35 -6.29 8.09 1.83
N ALA A 36 -7.21 7.22 2.24
CA ALA A 36 -7.20 5.79 1.95
C ALA A 36 -8.36 5.32 1.04
N ALA A 37 -9.20 6.26 0.58
CA ALA A 37 -10.32 5.92 -0.30
C ALA A 37 -9.82 5.52 -1.70
N ALA A 38 -10.10 4.29 -2.13
CA ALA A 38 -9.69 3.79 -3.43
C ALA A 38 -10.48 2.55 -3.87
N LEU A 39 -10.51 2.30 -5.16
CA LEU A 39 -10.81 0.98 -5.72
C LEU A 39 -9.52 0.15 -5.73
N LYS A 40 -9.52 -0.99 -5.02
CA LYS A 40 -8.32 -1.82 -4.82
C LYS A 40 -8.36 -3.21 -5.47
N GLN A 41 -9.53 -3.66 -5.89
CA GLN A 41 -9.69 -5.01 -6.45
C GLN A 41 -9.24 -5.01 -7.91
N VAL A 42 -8.23 -5.83 -8.23
CA VAL A 42 -7.67 -5.91 -9.58
C VAL A 42 -8.74 -6.28 -10.61
N PRO A 43 -9.53 -7.36 -10.44
CA PRO A 43 -10.56 -7.71 -11.44
C PRO A 43 -11.57 -6.58 -11.68
N SER A 44 -12.06 -5.95 -10.62
CA SER A 44 -13.03 -4.85 -10.75
C SER A 44 -12.46 -3.64 -11.50
N CYS A 45 -11.18 -3.34 -11.29
CA CYS A 45 -10.51 -2.24 -11.99
C CYS A 45 -10.24 -2.57 -13.46
N GLU A 46 -9.93 -3.84 -13.79
CA GLU A 46 -9.78 -4.30 -15.16
C GLU A 46 -11.10 -4.18 -15.95
N PHE A 47 -12.22 -4.59 -15.34
CA PHE A 47 -13.53 -4.47 -15.98
C PHE A 47 -14.05 -3.02 -16.04
N PHE A 48 -13.68 -2.18 -15.08
CA PHE A 48 -14.17 -0.81 -14.96
C PHE A 48 -13.02 0.20 -14.79
N PRO A 49 -12.05 0.29 -15.73
CA PRO A 49 -10.86 1.13 -15.56
C PRO A 49 -11.18 2.61 -15.41
N THR A 50 -12.24 3.11 -16.07
CA THR A 50 -12.70 4.49 -15.91
C THR A 50 -13.14 4.79 -14.46
N GLN A 51 -13.74 3.84 -13.75
CA GLN A 51 -14.11 4.03 -12.35
C GLN A 51 -12.87 4.04 -11.46
N ALA A 52 -11.84 3.24 -11.78
CA ALA A 52 -10.55 3.29 -11.10
C ALA A 52 -9.89 4.69 -11.27
N VAL A 53 -9.87 5.24 -12.48
CA VAL A 53 -9.37 6.61 -12.74
C VAL A 53 -10.17 7.65 -11.95
N ARG A 54 -11.50 7.62 -12.03
CA ARG A 54 -12.36 8.59 -11.34
C ARG A 54 -12.19 8.56 -9.83
N THR A 55 -12.03 7.37 -9.23
CA THR A 55 -11.92 7.23 -7.78
C THR A 55 -10.47 7.43 -7.32
N ASN A 56 -9.52 6.70 -7.92
CA ASN A 56 -8.15 6.69 -7.42
C ASN A 56 -7.37 7.95 -7.84
N VAL A 57 -7.58 8.46 -9.05
CA VAL A 57 -6.83 9.62 -9.58
C VAL A 57 -7.58 10.91 -9.30
N LEU A 58 -8.76 11.11 -9.93
CA LEU A 58 -9.52 12.35 -9.80
C LEU A 58 -10.11 12.53 -8.41
N GLY A 59 -10.51 11.43 -7.73
CA GLY A 59 -10.95 11.48 -6.35
C GLY A 59 -9.83 11.93 -5.40
N THR A 60 -8.60 11.49 -5.63
CA THR A 60 -7.44 11.98 -4.87
C THR A 60 -7.20 13.46 -5.16
N GLU A 61 -7.25 13.90 -6.41
CA GLU A 61 -7.13 15.32 -6.75
C GLU A 61 -8.17 16.17 -6.01
N ASN A 62 -9.44 15.75 -5.98
CA ASN A 62 -10.49 16.43 -5.23
C ASN A 62 -10.18 16.54 -3.72
N VAL A 63 -9.65 15.46 -3.12
CA VAL A 63 -9.27 15.45 -1.70
C VAL A 63 -8.12 16.42 -1.45
N LEU A 64 -7.11 16.44 -2.30
CA LEU A 64 -5.96 17.32 -2.18
C LEU A 64 -6.36 18.79 -2.36
N ASP A 65 -7.14 19.11 -3.38
CA ASP A 65 -7.64 20.48 -3.62
C ASP A 65 -8.53 20.97 -2.48
N SER A 66 -9.36 20.09 -1.93
CA SER A 66 -10.16 20.41 -0.76
C SER A 66 -9.29 20.65 0.48
N ALA A 67 -8.30 19.79 0.73
CA ALA A 67 -7.38 19.94 1.86
C ALA A 67 -6.58 21.26 1.78
N ILE A 68 -6.05 21.60 0.61
CA ILE A 68 -5.32 22.85 0.38
C ILE A 68 -6.24 24.05 0.63
N SER A 69 -7.45 24.05 0.06
CA SER A 69 -8.39 25.17 0.19
C SER A 69 -8.91 25.39 1.62
N HIS A 70 -8.87 24.35 2.48
CA HIS A 70 -9.28 24.43 3.90
C HIS A 70 -8.09 24.57 4.86
N GLY A 71 -6.85 24.71 4.37
CA GLY A 71 -5.66 24.92 5.20
C GLY A 71 -5.28 23.72 6.04
N VAL A 72 -5.56 22.49 5.54
CA VAL A 72 -5.10 21.24 6.18
C VAL A 72 -3.58 21.26 6.27
N LYS A 73 -3.03 20.91 7.43
CA LYS A 73 -1.57 20.94 7.67
C LYS A 73 -0.84 19.84 6.88
N ASN A 74 -1.32 18.59 7.01
CA ASN A 74 -0.66 17.46 6.39
C ASN A 74 -1.69 16.51 5.76
N VAL A 75 -1.39 16.04 4.56
CA VAL A 75 -2.13 15.00 3.84
C VAL A 75 -1.20 13.84 3.53
N VAL A 76 -1.54 12.63 3.98
CA VAL A 76 -0.86 11.39 3.61
C VAL A 76 -1.77 10.60 2.68
N VAL A 77 -1.28 10.31 1.47
CA VAL A 77 -2.01 9.56 0.44
C VAL A 77 -1.52 8.12 0.41
N LEU A 78 -2.44 7.18 0.59
CA LEU A 78 -2.13 5.75 0.61
C LEU A 78 -1.96 5.19 -0.80
N SER A 79 -0.79 4.61 -1.08
CA SER A 79 -0.50 3.84 -2.28
C SER A 79 -0.21 2.35 -2.00
N THR A 80 0.42 1.65 -2.92
CA THR A 80 0.62 0.19 -2.91
C THR A 80 1.86 -0.18 -3.72
N ASP A 81 2.47 -1.33 -3.40
CA ASP A 81 3.49 -2.01 -4.19
C ASP A 81 3.11 -2.18 -5.68
N LYS A 82 1.82 -2.30 -5.96
CA LYS A 82 1.30 -2.45 -7.33
C LYS A 82 1.39 -1.18 -8.19
N ALA A 83 1.70 -0.03 -7.56
CA ALA A 83 2.01 1.23 -8.26
C ALA A 83 3.44 1.24 -8.83
N ALA A 84 4.37 0.42 -8.28
CA ALA A 84 5.70 0.24 -8.82
C ALA A 84 5.65 -0.78 -9.98
N TYR A 85 6.09 -0.38 -11.17
CA TYR A 85 6.00 -1.18 -12.40
C TYR A 85 4.59 -1.82 -12.59
N PRO A 86 3.54 -1.01 -12.75
CA PRO A 86 2.17 -1.50 -12.76
C PRO A 86 1.87 -2.32 -14.02
N ILE A 87 1.21 -3.48 -13.84
CA ILE A 87 0.81 -4.39 -14.93
C ILE A 87 -0.72 -4.56 -15.05
N ASN A 88 -1.49 -3.85 -14.23
CA ASN A 88 -2.95 -3.91 -14.25
C ASN A 88 -3.57 -2.53 -13.99
N ALA A 89 -4.84 -2.35 -14.35
CA ALA A 89 -5.55 -1.07 -14.27
C ALA A 89 -5.57 -0.48 -12.85
N MET A 90 -5.67 -1.32 -11.81
CA MET A 90 -5.60 -0.85 -10.43
C MET A 90 -4.22 -0.26 -10.12
N GLY A 91 -3.14 -0.97 -10.44
CA GLY A 91 -1.76 -0.50 -10.24
C GLY A 91 -1.47 0.78 -11.05
N ILE A 92 -1.90 0.83 -12.33
CA ILE A 92 -1.76 2.01 -13.20
C ILE A 92 -2.46 3.23 -12.59
N SER A 93 -3.70 3.07 -12.13
CA SER A 93 -4.44 4.16 -11.49
C SER A 93 -3.79 4.64 -10.20
N LYS A 94 -3.22 3.74 -9.40
CA LYS A 94 -2.48 4.06 -8.18
C LYS A 94 -1.14 4.75 -8.48
N ALA A 95 -0.42 4.32 -9.51
CA ALA A 95 0.80 4.98 -9.97
C ALA A 95 0.52 6.42 -10.43
N MET A 96 -0.56 6.63 -11.19
CA MET A 96 -0.97 7.97 -11.61
C MET A 96 -1.42 8.82 -10.41
N MET A 97 -2.13 8.23 -9.43
CA MET A 97 -2.50 8.90 -8.18
C MET A 97 -1.27 9.42 -7.42
N GLU A 98 -0.20 8.61 -7.29
CA GLU A 98 1.06 9.05 -6.69
C GLU A 98 1.65 10.26 -7.44
N LYS A 99 1.69 10.20 -8.77
CA LYS A 99 2.22 11.30 -9.60
C LYS A 99 1.42 12.60 -9.40
N VAL A 100 0.08 12.50 -9.30
CA VAL A 100 -0.79 13.66 -9.01
C VAL A 100 -0.49 14.22 -7.61
N ALA A 101 -0.39 13.37 -6.58
CA ALA A 101 -0.11 13.81 -5.22
C ALA A 101 1.29 14.46 -5.10
N ILE A 102 2.31 13.83 -5.68
CA ILE A 102 3.69 14.36 -5.70
C ILE A 102 3.75 15.70 -6.45
N ALA A 103 3.06 15.80 -7.59
CA ALA A 103 3.01 17.06 -8.37
C ALA A 103 2.34 18.19 -7.59
N LYS A 104 1.23 17.92 -6.87
CA LYS A 104 0.57 18.90 -6.00
C LYS A 104 1.50 19.35 -4.87
N GLY A 105 2.16 18.41 -4.18
CA GLY A 105 3.15 18.73 -3.14
C GLY A 105 4.28 19.60 -3.70
N ARG A 106 4.86 19.24 -4.83
CA ARG A 106 5.90 20.04 -5.49
C ARG A 106 5.45 21.45 -5.85
N GLN A 107 4.22 21.62 -6.35
CA GLN A 107 3.65 22.94 -6.69
C GLN A 107 3.51 23.86 -5.46
N LEU A 108 3.19 23.28 -4.29
CA LEU A 108 3.08 24.04 -3.04
C LEU A 108 4.46 24.47 -2.52
N GLY A 109 5.52 23.71 -2.79
CA GLY A 109 6.85 23.98 -2.30
C GLY A 109 6.95 23.91 -0.76
N ALA A 110 8.02 24.47 -0.20
CA ALA A 110 8.25 24.47 1.25
C ALA A 110 7.36 25.46 2.03
N GLU A 111 6.85 26.49 1.35
CA GLU A 111 6.08 27.60 1.97
C GLU A 111 4.56 27.39 1.84
N GLY A 112 4.12 26.30 1.25
CA GLY A 112 2.74 26.11 0.78
C GLY A 112 1.68 25.80 1.84
N GLY A 113 1.95 25.94 3.13
CA GLY A 113 0.95 25.80 4.22
C GLY A 113 0.37 24.39 4.42
N THR A 114 0.31 23.54 3.36
CA THR A 114 -0.15 22.15 3.39
C THR A 114 0.99 21.24 2.92
N THR A 115 1.35 20.24 3.73
CA THR A 115 2.31 19.22 3.32
C THR A 115 1.56 18.02 2.74
N ILE A 116 1.95 17.57 1.55
CA ILE A 116 1.38 16.42 0.85
C ILE A 116 2.47 15.38 0.62
N CYS A 117 2.33 14.18 1.16
CA CYS A 117 3.21 13.05 0.92
C CYS A 117 2.43 11.76 0.66
N CYS A 118 3.12 10.74 0.20
CA CYS A 118 2.55 9.42 -0.08
C CYS A 118 3.19 8.36 0.81
N THR A 119 2.45 7.27 1.07
CA THR A 119 3.00 6.02 1.63
C THR A 119 2.72 4.88 0.67
N ARG A 120 3.68 3.99 0.46
CA ARG A 120 3.53 2.79 -0.38
C ARG A 120 3.70 1.56 0.47
N TYR A 121 2.69 0.69 0.46
CA TYR A 121 2.63 -0.54 1.24
C TYR A 121 2.89 -1.77 0.40
N GLY A 122 3.47 -2.79 1.05
CA GLY A 122 3.35 -4.18 0.63
C GLY A 122 1.97 -4.77 0.94
N ASN A 123 1.92 -6.10 1.04
CA ASN A 123 0.68 -6.79 1.41
C ASN A 123 0.41 -6.65 2.91
N VAL A 124 -0.69 -6.00 3.27
CA VAL A 124 -1.20 -6.00 4.64
C VAL A 124 -1.92 -7.32 4.91
N MET A 125 -1.36 -8.12 5.83
CA MET A 125 -1.84 -9.45 6.17
C MET A 125 -3.27 -9.40 6.72
N ALA A 126 -4.02 -10.47 6.45
CA ALA A 126 -5.42 -10.62 6.88
C ALA A 126 -6.37 -9.48 6.46
N SER A 127 -5.99 -8.66 5.48
CA SER A 127 -6.88 -7.66 4.92
C SER A 127 -8.07 -8.33 4.20
N ARG A 128 -9.22 -7.63 4.17
CA ARG A 128 -10.45 -8.17 3.56
C ARG A 128 -10.23 -8.64 2.12
N GLY A 129 -10.59 -9.90 1.84
CA GLY A 129 -10.42 -10.55 0.55
C GLY A 129 -8.98 -10.93 0.21
N SER A 130 -8.10 -11.04 1.23
CA SER A 130 -6.72 -11.51 1.06
C SER A 130 -6.59 -13.03 1.27
N VAL A 131 -5.43 -13.54 0.94
CA VAL A 131 -5.12 -14.98 0.91
C VAL A 131 -5.20 -15.64 2.29
N ILE A 132 -4.77 -14.97 3.36
CA ILE A 132 -4.72 -15.57 4.70
C ILE A 132 -6.13 -15.95 5.20
N PRO A 133 -7.14 -15.05 5.23
CA PRO A 133 -8.50 -15.43 5.60
C PRO A 133 -9.09 -16.54 4.70
N LEU A 134 -8.82 -16.47 3.39
CA LEU A 134 -9.29 -17.48 2.44
C LEU A 134 -8.73 -18.88 2.79
N TRP A 135 -7.43 -18.99 3.05
CA TRP A 135 -6.81 -20.26 3.36
C TRP A 135 -7.24 -20.81 4.71
N VAL A 136 -7.41 -19.94 5.71
CA VAL A 136 -7.98 -20.35 7.01
C VAL A 136 -9.39 -20.91 6.84
N GLU A 137 -10.24 -20.26 6.04
CA GLU A 137 -11.58 -20.76 5.74
C GLU A 137 -11.54 -22.11 5.01
N GLN A 138 -10.65 -22.24 3.99
CA GLN A 138 -10.46 -23.51 3.27
C GLN A 138 -10.04 -24.65 4.21
N MET A 139 -9.07 -24.41 5.10
CA MET A 139 -8.63 -25.41 6.08
C MET A 139 -9.77 -25.85 7.01
N LYS A 140 -10.55 -24.91 7.54
CA LYS A 140 -11.70 -25.19 8.41
C LYS A 140 -12.80 -25.99 7.71
N ASP A 141 -13.01 -25.70 6.43
CA ASP A 141 -13.97 -26.44 5.60
C ASP A 141 -13.45 -27.81 5.13
N GLY A 142 -12.24 -28.22 5.51
CA GLY A 142 -11.60 -29.45 5.05
C GLY A 142 -11.28 -29.43 3.53
N LYS A 143 -11.15 -28.26 2.93
CA LYS A 143 -10.81 -28.06 1.52
C LYS A 143 -9.31 -27.84 1.34
N SER A 144 -8.77 -28.22 0.18
CA SER A 144 -7.36 -27.94 -0.17
C SER A 144 -7.09 -26.44 -0.18
N ILE A 145 -5.93 -26.01 0.33
CA ILE A 145 -5.41 -24.66 0.17
C ILE A 145 -5.08 -24.42 -1.30
N THR A 146 -5.63 -23.37 -1.89
CA THR A 146 -5.36 -23.01 -3.29
C THR A 146 -4.23 -22.00 -3.42
N VAL A 147 -3.11 -22.38 -4.05
CA VAL A 147 -1.92 -21.55 -4.26
C VAL A 147 -1.73 -21.30 -5.74
N THR A 148 -1.45 -20.07 -6.14
CA THR A 148 -1.20 -19.72 -7.54
C THR A 148 0.16 -20.25 -8.02
N ASP A 149 1.24 -19.89 -7.32
CA ASP A 149 2.60 -20.41 -7.49
C ASP A 149 3.29 -20.40 -6.13
N PRO A 150 3.77 -21.55 -5.62
CA PRO A 150 4.43 -21.68 -4.32
C PRO A 150 5.63 -20.74 -4.15
N ASN A 151 6.35 -20.47 -5.25
CA ASN A 151 7.56 -19.65 -5.25
C ASN A 151 7.31 -18.15 -5.31
N MET A 152 6.07 -17.72 -5.57
CA MET A 152 5.72 -16.30 -5.50
C MET A 152 6.06 -15.72 -4.14
N THR A 153 6.68 -14.54 -4.13
CA THR A 153 6.95 -13.83 -2.87
C THR A 153 6.02 -12.65 -2.70
N ARG A 154 5.68 -12.39 -1.44
CA ARG A 154 4.90 -11.21 -1.05
C ARG A 154 5.54 -10.57 0.17
N PHE A 155 5.53 -9.25 0.23
CA PHE A 155 5.83 -8.54 1.46
C PHE A 155 4.78 -8.88 2.51
N MET A 156 5.23 -9.04 3.75
CA MET A 156 4.39 -9.38 4.90
C MET A 156 4.40 -8.24 5.91
N MET A 157 3.27 -7.59 6.07
CA MET A 157 3.15 -6.40 6.92
C MET A 157 1.87 -6.53 7.75
N THR A 158 1.94 -6.16 9.02
CA THR A 158 0.76 -6.09 9.89
C THR A 158 -0.02 -4.80 9.65
N LEU A 159 -1.23 -4.71 10.19
CA LEU A 159 -1.99 -3.46 10.16
C LEU A 159 -1.30 -2.37 11.02
N ASP A 160 -0.69 -2.77 12.14
CA ASP A 160 0.05 -1.86 13.01
C ASP A 160 1.25 -1.26 12.28
N ASP A 161 2.05 -2.08 11.59
CA ASP A 161 3.15 -1.61 10.73
C ASP A 161 2.66 -0.59 9.69
N ALA A 162 1.48 -0.84 9.11
CA ALA A 162 0.88 0.07 8.13
C ALA A 162 0.45 1.41 8.75
N VAL A 163 -0.08 1.38 9.97
CA VAL A 163 -0.44 2.58 10.74
C VAL A 163 0.82 3.36 11.13
N ASP A 164 1.85 2.69 11.61
CA ASP A 164 3.12 3.28 12.00
C ASP A 164 3.79 4.01 10.82
N LEU A 165 3.74 3.44 9.62
CA LEU A 165 4.23 4.11 8.41
C LEU A 165 3.47 5.42 8.13
N VAL A 166 2.14 5.44 8.32
CA VAL A 166 1.34 6.67 8.13
C VAL A 166 1.69 7.72 9.17
N ILE A 167 1.82 7.31 10.44
CA ILE A 167 2.20 8.22 11.53
C ILE A 167 3.61 8.78 11.26
N TYR A 168 4.54 7.92 10.85
CA TYR A 168 5.88 8.34 10.48
C TYR A 168 5.88 9.38 9.35
N ALA A 169 5.06 9.16 8.31
CA ALA A 169 4.91 10.09 7.19
C ALA A 169 4.31 11.43 7.62
N PHE A 170 3.35 11.44 8.55
CA PHE A 170 2.82 12.70 9.12
C PHE A 170 3.86 13.49 9.90
N GLN A 171 4.79 12.82 10.57
CA GLN A 171 5.80 13.45 11.41
C GLN A 171 7.03 13.93 10.65
N ASN A 172 7.40 13.23 9.57
CA ASN A 172 8.68 13.39 8.89
C ASN A 172 8.55 13.79 7.41
N GLY A 173 7.34 13.85 6.87
CA GLY A 173 7.11 14.11 5.45
C GLY A 173 7.32 15.57 5.07
N ALA A 174 7.94 15.76 3.91
CA ALA A 174 7.95 17.02 3.17
C ALA A 174 7.10 16.89 1.91
N ASN A 175 6.84 18.03 1.25
CA ASN A 175 6.01 18.07 0.05
C ASN A 175 6.58 17.20 -1.08
N GLY A 176 5.76 16.27 -1.54
CA GLY A 176 6.08 15.35 -2.62
C GLY A 176 6.90 14.11 -2.22
N ASP A 177 7.17 13.90 -0.94
CA ASP A 177 7.85 12.69 -0.46
C ASP A 177 6.98 11.45 -0.64
N LEU A 178 7.65 10.32 -0.88
CA LEU A 178 7.07 8.99 -0.82
C LEU A 178 7.81 8.15 0.23
N PHE A 179 7.08 7.61 1.20
CA PHE A 179 7.63 6.73 2.23
C PHE A 179 7.27 5.28 1.97
N VAL A 180 8.25 4.40 2.19
CA VAL A 180 8.12 2.95 2.02
C VAL A 180 8.69 2.26 3.24
N GLN A 181 7.94 1.31 3.82
CA GLN A 181 8.46 0.49 4.91
C GLN A 181 9.31 -0.66 4.38
N LYS A 182 10.41 -0.95 5.07
CA LYS A 182 11.24 -2.13 4.83
C LYS A 182 10.60 -3.36 5.46
N ALA A 183 9.61 -3.93 4.78
CA ALA A 183 8.90 -5.11 5.26
C ALA A 183 9.62 -6.41 4.89
N PRO A 184 9.56 -7.45 5.75
CA PRO A 184 10.02 -8.78 5.38
C PRO A 184 9.11 -9.40 4.32
N ALA A 185 9.58 -10.46 3.66
CA ALA A 185 8.79 -11.21 2.68
C ALA A 185 8.84 -12.71 2.94
N ALA A 186 7.82 -13.41 2.46
CA ALA A 186 7.77 -14.87 2.43
C ALA A 186 7.28 -15.36 1.08
N THR A 187 7.60 -16.63 0.75
CA THR A 187 6.94 -17.34 -0.34
C THR A 187 5.52 -17.74 0.09
N LEU A 188 4.67 -18.00 -0.88
CA LEU A 188 3.34 -18.56 -0.61
C LEU A 188 3.42 -19.96 0.01
N ASP A 189 4.45 -20.72 -0.31
CA ASP A 189 4.72 -22.03 0.31
C ASP A 189 5.01 -21.91 1.80
N VAL A 190 5.95 -21.04 2.18
CA VAL A 190 6.27 -20.74 3.59
C VAL A 190 5.04 -20.25 4.36
N LEU A 191 4.21 -19.40 3.74
CA LEU A 191 2.96 -18.93 4.35
C LEU A 191 1.96 -20.07 4.57
N ALA A 192 1.80 -20.97 3.57
CA ALA A 192 0.92 -22.12 3.68
C ALA A 192 1.37 -23.08 4.78
N ASP A 193 2.68 -23.42 4.83
CA ASP A 193 3.24 -24.29 5.86
C ASP A 193 3.14 -23.67 7.26
N ALA A 194 3.34 -22.36 7.40
CA ALA A 194 3.17 -21.68 8.68
C ALA A 194 1.72 -21.75 9.17
N LEU A 195 0.73 -21.52 8.29
CA LEU A 195 -0.68 -21.65 8.63
C LEU A 195 -1.06 -23.10 8.99
N LYS A 196 -0.66 -24.09 8.19
CA LYS A 196 -0.87 -25.50 8.48
C LYS A 196 -0.30 -25.89 9.85
N GLY A 197 0.91 -25.42 10.16
CA GLY A 197 1.54 -25.68 11.45
C GLY A 197 0.79 -25.04 12.63
N LEU A 198 0.26 -23.82 12.48
CA LEU A 198 -0.52 -23.14 13.52
C LEU A 198 -1.89 -23.79 13.76
N TYR A 199 -2.54 -24.25 12.68
CA TYR A 199 -3.85 -24.92 12.74
C TYR A 199 -3.77 -26.44 12.93
N HIS A 200 -2.56 -27.00 13.09
CA HIS A 200 -2.32 -28.43 13.28
C HIS A 200 -3.03 -29.31 12.24
N THR A 201 -2.94 -28.93 10.97
CA THR A 201 -3.61 -29.63 9.87
C THR A 201 -2.63 -30.05 8.78
N ASP A 202 -2.91 -31.22 8.15
CA ASP A 202 -2.20 -31.74 6.98
C ASP A 202 -2.93 -31.40 5.68
N THR A 203 -3.70 -30.32 5.66
CA THR A 203 -4.46 -29.89 4.47
C THR A 203 -3.59 -29.84 3.23
N GLU A 204 -4.08 -30.46 2.15
CA GLU A 204 -3.40 -30.48 0.85
C GLU A 204 -3.26 -29.07 0.27
N VAL A 205 -2.12 -28.80 -0.36
CA VAL A 205 -1.88 -27.57 -1.13
C VAL A 205 -2.07 -27.87 -2.62
N LYS A 206 -3.06 -27.23 -3.23
CA LYS A 206 -3.36 -27.35 -4.67
C LYS A 206 -2.84 -26.15 -5.44
N VAL A 207 -1.89 -26.37 -6.36
CA VAL A 207 -1.40 -25.33 -7.26
C VAL A 207 -2.41 -25.10 -8.39
N ILE A 208 -2.89 -23.85 -8.53
CA ILE A 208 -3.93 -23.47 -9.51
C ILE A 208 -3.38 -22.63 -10.68
N GLY A 209 -2.09 -22.25 -10.63
CA GLY A 209 -1.45 -21.41 -11.65
C GLY A 209 -1.63 -19.91 -11.41
N THR A 210 -0.75 -19.13 -12.04
CA THR A 210 -0.73 -17.66 -11.93
C THR A 210 -1.96 -17.04 -12.59
N ARG A 211 -2.58 -16.08 -11.93
CA ARG A 211 -3.76 -15.37 -12.46
C ARG A 211 -3.32 -14.16 -13.31
N HIS A 212 -4.24 -13.69 -14.15
CA HIS A 212 -4.02 -12.45 -14.91
C HIS A 212 -3.73 -11.27 -13.99
N GLY A 213 -2.68 -10.51 -14.33
CA GLY A 213 -2.31 -9.31 -13.55
C GLY A 213 -1.59 -9.58 -12.23
N GLU A 214 -1.17 -10.83 -11.96
CA GLU A 214 -0.34 -11.18 -10.80
C GLU A 214 1.15 -11.22 -11.18
N LYS A 215 2.01 -10.66 -10.32
CA LYS A 215 3.47 -10.70 -10.43
C LYS A 215 4.04 -11.87 -9.63
N LEU A 216 5.18 -12.40 -10.06
CA LEU A 216 5.92 -13.41 -9.29
C LEU A 216 6.50 -12.83 -8.00
N TYR A 217 6.88 -11.56 -8.01
CA TYR A 217 7.32 -10.80 -6.86
C TYR A 217 6.80 -9.37 -6.94
N GLU A 218 6.74 -8.68 -5.82
CA GLU A 218 6.30 -7.28 -5.75
C GLU A 218 7.48 -6.35 -5.53
N THR A 219 7.46 -5.20 -6.20
CA THR A 219 8.44 -4.13 -6.05
C THR A 219 7.85 -3.00 -5.21
N LEU A 220 8.56 -2.55 -4.18
CA LEU A 220 8.18 -1.40 -3.37
C LEU A 220 8.89 -0.12 -3.81
N VAL A 221 10.16 -0.21 -4.22
CA VAL A 221 10.93 0.94 -4.72
C VAL A 221 11.61 0.55 -6.02
N THR A 222 11.35 1.30 -7.08
CA THR A 222 11.99 1.08 -8.39
C THR A 222 13.46 1.51 -8.35
N ARG A 223 14.28 1.01 -9.28
CA ARG A 223 15.71 1.40 -9.34
C ARG A 223 15.92 2.92 -9.48
N GLU A 224 15.07 3.60 -10.24
CA GLU A 224 15.12 5.06 -10.36
C GLU A 224 14.82 5.77 -9.04
N GLU A 225 13.87 5.24 -8.27
CA GLU A 225 13.53 5.73 -6.95
C GLU A 225 14.66 5.40 -5.96
N MET A 226 15.23 4.17 -6.03
CA MET A 226 16.37 3.76 -5.19
C MET A 226 17.62 4.64 -5.38
N ALA A 227 17.85 5.13 -6.59
CA ALA A 227 18.96 6.05 -6.89
C ALA A 227 18.94 7.34 -6.07
N LYS A 228 17.78 7.74 -5.57
CA LYS A 228 17.58 8.95 -4.75
C LYS A 228 16.94 8.66 -3.39
N ALA A 229 16.70 7.40 -3.06
CA ALA A 229 16.11 7.01 -1.80
C ALA A 229 17.07 7.26 -0.64
N GLU A 230 16.54 7.84 0.42
CA GLU A 230 17.23 8.03 1.69
C GLU A 230 16.88 6.88 2.64
N ASP A 231 17.90 6.25 3.23
CA ASP A 231 17.72 5.20 4.24
C ASP A 231 17.42 5.83 5.60
N MET A 232 16.18 5.66 6.07
CA MET A 232 15.69 6.17 7.35
C MET A 232 15.57 5.07 8.42
N GLY A 233 16.38 4.01 8.34
CA GLY A 233 16.31 2.84 9.22
C GLY A 233 15.24 1.86 8.77
N GLU A 234 14.09 1.84 9.42
CA GLU A 234 12.96 0.96 9.05
C GLU A 234 12.20 1.40 7.80
N TYR A 235 12.51 2.60 7.28
CA TYR A 235 11.83 3.19 6.14
C TYR A 235 12.80 3.64 5.06
N TYR A 236 12.32 3.71 3.83
CA TYR A 236 12.92 4.52 2.77
C TYR A 236 12.10 5.79 2.59
N ARG A 237 12.76 6.93 2.45
CA ARG A 237 12.20 8.17 1.97
C ARG A 237 12.64 8.40 0.53
N ILE A 238 11.70 8.58 -0.37
CA ILE A 238 11.96 8.93 -1.77
C ILE A 238 11.54 10.39 -1.95
N PRO A 239 12.49 11.35 -2.00
CA PRO A 239 12.16 12.74 -2.18
C PRO A 239 11.60 13.00 -3.58
N CYS A 240 10.75 14.03 -3.71
CA CYS A 240 10.24 14.42 -5.01
C CYS A 240 11.36 14.96 -5.92
N ASP A 241 11.12 14.88 -7.21
CA ASP A 241 11.99 15.52 -8.20
C ASP A 241 11.70 17.02 -8.25
N THR A 242 12.66 17.82 -7.82
CA THR A 242 12.57 19.30 -7.78
C THR A 242 13.17 19.96 -9.01
N ARG A 243 13.62 19.17 -9.99
CA ARG A 243 14.18 19.75 -11.25
C ARG A 243 13.11 20.52 -12.00
N ASP A 244 13.51 21.63 -12.58
CA ASP A 244 12.67 22.41 -13.46
C ASP A 244 12.32 21.64 -14.74
N LEU A 245 11.18 22.00 -15.34
CA LEU A 245 10.75 21.48 -16.64
C LEU A 245 11.63 22.06 -17.74
N ASN A 246 12.87 21.61 -17.84
CA ASN A 246 13.81 21.97 -18.88
C ASN A 246 13.99 20.79 -19.82
N TYR A 247 13.33 20.87 -20.98
CA TYR A 247 13.36 19.81 -21.99
C TYR A 247 14.77 19.54 -22.55
N ASP A 248 15.61 20.54 -22.66
CA ASP A 248 16.98 20.38 -23.19
C ASP A 248 17.82 19.50 -22.26
N LYS A 249 17.72 19.70 -20.94
CA LYS A 249 18.38 18.87 -19.94
C LYS A 249 17.80 17.46 -19.88
N PHE A 250 16.52 17.30 -20.09
CA PHE A 250 15.85 16.00 -20.10
C PHE A 250 16.44 15.03 -21.14
N PHE A 251 16.90 15.55 -22.27
CA PHE A 251 17.47 14.74 -23.37
C PHE A 251 18.98 14.53 -23.30
N VAL A 252 19.70 15.30 -22.50
CA VAL A 252 21.17 15.29 -22.49
C VAL A 252 21.79 14.92 -21.12
N GLU A 253 21.02 14.98 -20.04
CA GLU A 253 21.48 14.64 -18.70
C GLU A 253 20.82 13.35 -18.24
N GLY A 254 21.60 12.26 -18.14
CA GLY A 254 21.22 10.97 -17.53
C GLY A 254 22.01 10.71 -16.25
N ASN A 255 21.64 9.66 -15.54
CA ASN A 255 22.38 9.15 -14.39
C ASN A 255 22.81 7.71 -14.68
N GLU A 256 24.11 7.51 -14.94
CA GLU A 256 24.68 6.20 -15.25
C GLU A 256 24.60 5.21 -14.08
N GLU A 257 24.51 5.71 -12.86
CA GLU A 257 24.42 4.86 -11.66
C GLU A 257 23.07 4.15 -11.53
N VAL A 258 22.00 4.70 -12.08
CA VAL A 258 20.65 4.09 -12.07
C VAL A 258 20.67 2.68 -12.67
N SER A 259 21.47 2.45 -13.70
CA SER A 259 21.58 1.13 -14.34
C SER A 259 22.28 0.06 -13.49
N LYS A 260 23.01 0.45 -12.45
CA LYS A 260 23.72 -0.44 -11.52
C LYS A 260 22.96 -0.72 -10.23
N ILE A 261 21.93 0.06 -9.95
CA ILE A 261 21.11 -0.05 -8.75
C ILE A 261 20.03 -1.10 -8.95
N GLU A 262 19.78 -1.92 -7.94
CA GLU A 262 18.67 -2.88 -7.93
C GLU A 262 17.41 -2.25 -7.35
N ASP A 263 16.25 -2.73 -7.82
CA ASP A 263 14.95 -2.42 -7.21
C ASP A 263 14.90 -2.98 -5.78
N TYR A 264 14.12 -2.37 -4.90
CA TYR A 264 13.76 -2.98 -3.63
C TYR A 264 12.46 -3.78 -3.81
N HIS A 265 12.54 -5.10 -3.71
CA HIS A 265 11.46 -6.02 -4.03
C HIS A 265 11.40 -7.22 -3.07
N SER A 266 10.30 -7.97 -3.10
CA SER A 266 10.05 -9.09 -2.17
C SER A 266 11.00 -10.28 -2.32
N HIS A 267 11.84 -10.35 -3.36
CA HIS A 267 12.89 -11.37 -3.47
C HIS A 267 14.20 -10.98 -2.77
N ASN A 268 14.53 -9.67 -2.67
CA ASN A 268 15.81 -9.21 -2.09
C ASN A 268 15.68 -8.55 -0.70
N THR A 269 14.48 -8.54 -0.11
CA THR A 269 14.28 -8.15 1.28
C THR A 269 14.56 -9.31 2.25
N LYS A 270 14.54 -9.04 3.57
CA LYS A 270 14.61 -10.08 4.60
C LYS A 270 13.54 -11.15 4.36
N ARG A 271 13.97 -12.39 4.18
CA ARG A 271 13.08 -13.53 3.95
C ARG A 271 12.74 -14.20 5.28
N LEU A 272 11.46 -14.48 5.48
CA LEU A 272 10.98 -15.26 6.61
C LEU A 272 11.02 -16.76 6.25
N ASP A 273 11.43 -17.56 7.22
CA ASP A 273 11.20 -18.99 7.26
C ASP A 273 9.82 -19.30 7.88
N VAL A 274 9.49 -20.58 7.99
CA VAL A 274 8.19 -21.02 8.54
C VAL A 274 7.98 -20.53 9.97
N GLU A 275 9.01 -20.58 10.83
CA GLU A 275 8.89 -20.16 12.23
C GLU A 275 8.77 -18.64 12.36
N GLY A 276 9.54 -17.87 11.59
CA GLY A 276 9.41 -16.43 11.52
C GLY A 276 8.03 -16.00 10.99
N MET A 277 7.48 -16.76 10.03
CA MET A 277 6.13 -16.51 9.49
C MET A 277 5.04 -16.83 10.52
N LYS A 278 5.17 -17.91 11.30
CA LYS A 278 4.26 -18.22 12.42
C LYS A 278 4.25 -17.11 13.47
N GLN A 279 5.44 -16.63 13.87
CA GLN A 279 5.54 -15.52 14.84
C GLN A 279 4.85 -14.26 14.32
N LEU A 280 4.99 -13.96 13.04
CA LEU A 280 4.33 -12.80 12.44
C LEU A 280 2.81 -12.99 12.33
N LEU A 281 2.33 -14.18 11.97
CA LEU A 281 0.90 -14.52 11.93
C LEU A 281 0.25 -14.41 13.33
N LEU A 282 0.96 -14.80 14.39
CA LEU A 282 0.49 -14.69 15.78
C LEU A 282 0.35 -13.24 16.26
N LYS A 283 0.88 -12.24 15.58
CA LYS A 283 0.58 -10.83 15.85
C LYS A 283 -0.83 -10.42 15.41
N LEU A 284 -1.48 -11.18 14.51
CA LEU A 284 -2.82 -10.89 14.02
C LEU A 284 -3.88 -11.33 15.02
N ASP A 285 -4.71 -10.39 15.49
CA ASP A 285 -5.82 -10.68 16.43
C ASP A 285 -6.73 -11.78 15.89
N PHE A 286 -7.07 -11.69 14.60
CA PHE A 286 -7.87 -12.70 13.90
C PHE A 286 -7.34 -14.14 14.08
N ILE A 287 -6.02 -14.35 13.92
CA ILE A 287 -5.40 -15.67 14.08
C ILE A 287 -5.41 -16.10 15.56
N ARG A 288 -5.04 -15.19 16.48
CA ARG A 288 -5.02 -15.50 17.93
C ARG A 288 -6.40 -15.86 18.47
N GLU A 289 -7.42 -15.07 18.10
CA GLU A 289 -8.79 -15.33 18.52
C GLU A 289 -9.32 -16.67 18.00
N ASP A 290 -8.91 -17.00 16.77
CA ASP A 290 -9.32 -18.22 16.10
C ASP A 290 -8.69 -19.46 16.76
N LEU A 291 -7.39 -19.44 16.98
CA LEU A 291 -6.67 -20.50 17.67
C LEU A 291 -7.16 -20.69 19.11
N ASN A 292 -7.51 -19.61 19.83
CA ASN A 292 -8.04 -19.69 21.19
C ASN A 292 -9.44 -20.33 21.27
N LYS A 293 -10.20 -20.35 20.18
CA LYS A 293 -11.50 -21.02 20.11
C LYS A 293 -11.40 -22.54 19.93
N GLY A 294 -10.19 -23.09 19.76
CA GLY A 294 -9.95 -24.51 19.63
C GLY A 294 -10.40 -25.11 18.30
N VAL A 295 -10.27 -24.35 17.22
CA VAL A 295 -10.60 -24.77 15.86
C VAL A 295 -9.42 -25.46 15.23
#